data_62fc736f4a639ef7043dc4df0aa0a6d6
#
_entry.id   62fc736f4a639ef7043dc4df0aa0a6d6
#
_cell.length_a   1.000
_cell.length_b   1.000
_cell.length_c   1.000
_cell.angle_alpha   90.00
_cell.angle_beta   90.00
_cell.angle_gamma   90.00
#
_symmetry.space_group_name_H-M   'P 1'
#
loop_
_entity.id
_entity.type
_entity.pdbx_description
1 polymer ?
#
loop_
_entity_poly.entity_id
_entity_poly.type
_entity_poly.pdbx_seq_one_letter_code
_entity_poly.pdbx_strand_id
1 'polypeptide(L)'
;MTTKDRLHFPRNALAESILMGFENNIQTATTIFAPRRKGKTTFVRNDLIPMARDKGFLVATADLWLDKDHPERVIARALQEAIHGTGFVRRTLLRFTRPGQVISGVNAGAGADGVSIGLDLADDAGLVLPELFERFSQLGKGKALLIIDEVQHLATRKEFETFTATLRTLLQGAQGQVYAVFTGSSQHGLARMFRRSKAPFYQYGSEVSFPELGMEFAQHLAALYFEATGRTWAAAEAFALYARRGMMPKHLREIYNLSLTQNLSVAEADKIVWASMLDEGQFATLIESLPPLDQALLVGILTNESLFSADYRKRLGDGLPSGIAPTSAQVQSALKRLQRAELIGNLDHGSWSIEDSALESYLRRALLDEDQD
;
A
#
# COMPACT_ATOMS: atom_id res chain seq x y z
N MET A 1 2.62 -25.14 11.40
CA MET A 1 3.53 -24.94 10.24
C MET A 1 2.70 -24.28 9.14
N THR A 2 2.87 -23.00 8.91
CA THR A 2 2.24 -22.30 7.78
C THR A 2 2.88 -22.81 6.50
N THR A 3 2.09 -23.41 5.61
CA THR A 3 2.56 -23.87 4.30
C THR A 3 3.14 -22.66 3.57
N LYS A 4 4.45 -22.70 3.30
CA LYS A 4 5.14 -21.62 2.60
C LYS A 4 4.50 -21.47 1.21
N ASP A 5 4.04 -20.27 0.89
CA ASP A 5 3.46 -19.96 -0.43
C ASP A 5 4.52 -20.19 -1.53
N ARG A 6 4.38 -21.29 -2.27
CA ARG A 6 5.32 -21.67 -3.32
C ARG A 6 5.39 -20.67 -4.48
N LEU A 7 4.32 -19.92 -4.70
CA LEU A 7 4.27 -18.89 -5.75
C LEU A 7 4.90 -17.57 -5.31
N HIS A 8 5.29 -17.45 -4.04
CA HIS A 8 5.97 -16.27 -3.56
C HIS A 8 7.41 -16.21 -4.08
N PHE A 9 7.77 -15.11 -4.72
CA PHE A 9 9.12 -14.81 -5.14
C PHE A 9 9.71 -13.76 -4.19
N PRO A 10 10.69 -14.12 -3.35
CA PRO A 10 11.14 -13.27 -2.25
C PRO A 10 12.00 -12.09 -2.74
N ARG A 11 11.88 -10.96 -2.07
CA ARG A 11 12.73 -9.77 -2.20
C ARG A 11 13.70 -9.65 -1.01
N ASN A 12 14.41 -10.72 -0.71
CA ASN A 12 15.28 -10.80 0.47
C ASN A 12 16.33 -9.69 0.52
N ALA A 13 16.96 -9.36 -0.63
CA ALA A 13 17.97 -8.32 -0.69
C ALA A 13 17.41 -6.94 -0.29
N LEU A 14 16.16 -6.63 -0.65
CA LEU A 14 15.50 -5.40 -0.26
C LEU A 14 15.22 -5.38 1.25
N ALA A 15 14.69 -6.47 1.79
CA ALA A 15 14.41 -6.61 3.22
C ALA A 15 15.69 -6.49 4.05
N GLU A 16 16.76 -7.16 3.61
CA GLU A 16 18.05 -7.11 4.27
C GLU A 16 18.68 -5.71 4.26
N SER A 17 18.63 -5.01 3.12
CA SER A 17 19.12 -3.64 2.99
C SER A 17 18.40 -2.68 3.95
N ILE A 18 17.08 -2.78 4.08
CA ILE A 18 16.29 -1.96 5.00
C ILE A 18 16.70 -2.24 6.45
N LEU A 19 16.75 -3.51 6.85
CA LEU A 19 17.07 -3.90 8.21
C LEU A 19 18.53 -3.60 8.58
N MET A 20 19.46 -3.73 7.63
CA MET A 20 20.85 -3.35 7.83
C MET A 20 20.97 -1.83 8.09
N GLY A 21 20.19 -1.01 7.39
CA GLY A 21 20.12 0.43 7.64
C GLY A 21 19.68 0.75 9.07
N PHE A 22 18.75 -0.01 9.63
CA PHE A 22 18.28 0.13 11.01
C PHE A 22 19.31 -0.40 12.01
N GLU A 23 19.84 -1.59 11.82
CA GLU A 23 20.83 -2.21 12.72
C GLU A 23 22.11 -1.36 12.87
N ASN A 24 22.49 -0.64 11.82
CA ASN A 24 23.66 0.26 11.86
C ASN A 24 23.30 1.72 12.20
N ASN A 25 22.06 2.02 12.57
CA ASN A 25 21.58 3.38 12.87
C ASN A 25 21.85 4.41 11.73
N ILE A 26 21.93 3.95 10.49
CA ILE A 26 22.10 4.80 9.31
C ILE A 26 20.80 5.58 9.06
N GLN A 27 19.66 4.93 9.33
CA GLN A 27 18.34 5.53 9.19
C GLN A 27 17.41 5.04 10.31
N THR A 28 16.45 5.87 10.69
CA THR A 28 15.44 5.53 11.71
C THR A 28 14.09 5.22 11.10
N ALA A 29 13.89 5.60 9.85
CA ALA A 29 12.67 5.32 9.11
C ALA A 29 12.94 5.11 7.62
N THR A 30 12.09 4.34 6.98
CA THR A 30 12.12 4.05 5.54
C THR A 30 10.72 4.19 4.96
N THR A 31 10.62 4.82 3.80
CA THR A 31 9.37 4.90 3.03
C THR A 31 9.50 4.07 1.77
N ILE A 32 8.55 3.16 1.55
CA ILE A 32 8.47 2.30 0.37
C ILE A 32 7.25 2.71 -0.44
N PHE A 33 7.51 3.30 -1.59
CA PHE A 33 6.46 3.60 -2.56
C PHE A 33 6.47 2.57 -3.69
N ALA A 34 5.29 2.11 -4.07
CA ALA A 34 5.01 1.52 -5.38
C ALA A 34 3.51 1.60 -5.67
N PRO A 35 3.08 1.69 -6.93
CA PRO A 35 1.68 1.64 -7.32
C PRO A 35 0.94 0.43 -6.72
N ARG A 36 -0.39 0.48 -6.76
CA ARG A 36 -1.23 -0.64 -6.32
C ARG A 36 -0.87 -1.92 -7.08
N ARG A 37 -1.07 -3.09 -6.46
CA ARG A 37 -0.87 -4.44 -7.05
C ARG A 37 0.58 -4.82 -7.39
N LYS A 38 1.58 -4.00 -7.02
CA LYS A 38 3.02 -4.32 -7.20
C LYS A 38 3.58 -5.27 -6.14
N GLY A 39 2.80 -5.64 -5.12
CA GLY A 39 3.17 -6.65 -4.12
C GLY A 39 3.83 -6.10 -2.86
N LYS A 40 3.67 -4.79 -2.52
CA LYS A 40 4.20 -4.19 -1.28
C LYS A 40 3.79 -4.94 -0.01
N THR A 41 2.48 -5.14 0.18
CA THR A 41 1.94 -5.84 1.36
C THR A 41 2.44 -7.28 1.43
N THR A 42 2.59 -7.95 0.27
CA THR A 42 3.17 -9.30 0.20
C THR A 42 4.63 -9.29 0.65
N PHE A 43 5.43 -8.34 0.18
CA PHE A 43 6.82 -8.14 0.60
C PHE A 43 6.92 -7.90 2.11
N VAL A 44 6.10 -6.99 2.64
CA VAL A 44 6.08 -6.70 4.08
C VAL A 44 5.80 -7.96 4.88
N ARG A 45 4.75 -8.71 4.51
CA ARG A 45 4.31 -9.90 5.26
C ARG A 45 5.23 -11.10 5.12
N ASN A 46 5.75 -11.36 3.93
CA ASN A 46 6.43 -12.60 3.61
C ASN A 46 7.96 -12.48 3.63
N ASP A 47 8.50 -11.27 3.46
CA ASP A 47 9.96 -11.06 3.40
C ASP A 47 10.43 -10.22 4.60
N LEU A 48 9.92 -8.98 4.76
CA LEU A 48 10.42 -8.04 5.73
C LEU A 48 10.12 -8.45 7.19
N ILE A 49 8.87 -8.78 7.51
CA ILE A 49 8.47 -9.15 8.89
C ILE A 49 9.18 -10.42 9.38
N PRO A 50 9.21 -11.54 8.61
CA PRO A 50 9.92 -12.73 9.03
C PRO A 50 11.40 -12.45 9.26
N MET A 51 12.09 -11.78 8.34
CA MET A 51 13.50 -11.44 8.46
C MET A 51 13.77 -10.50 9.66
N ALA A 52 12.91 -9.51 9.90
CA ALA A 52 13.03 -8.63 11.05
C ALA A 52 12.92 -9.41 12.38
N ARG A 53 11.96 -10.33 12.46
CA ARG A 53 11.79 -11.22 13.63
C ARG A 53 12.99 -12.13 13.85
N ASP A 54 13.53 -12.72 12.79
CA ASP A 54 14.72 -13.56 12.84
C ASP A 54 15.96 -12.77 13.30
N LYS A 55 16.04 -11.47 12.98
CA LYS A 55 17.05 -10.54 13.48
C LYS A 55 16.76 -9.99 14.90
N GLY A 56 15.69 -10.45 15.53
CA GLY A 56 15.32 -10.11 16.91
C GLY A 56 14.54 -8.81 17.07
N PHE A 57 13.97 -8.25 15.99
CA PHE A 57 13.08 -7.09 16.09
C PHE A 57 11.72 -7.47 16.69
N LEU A 58 11.25 -6.65 17.61
CA LEU A 58 9.86 -6.63 18.03
C LEU A 58 9.05 -5.86 16.97
N VAL A 59 8.15 -6.54 16.27
CA VAL A 59 7.45 -5.99 15.10
C VAL A 59 5.99 -5.71 15.40
N ALA A 60 5.56 -4.46 15.22
CA ALA A 60 4.15 -4.03 15.16
C ALA A 60 3.78 -3.65 13.72
N THR A 61 2.58 -4.05 13.27
CA THR A 61 2.12 -3.79 11.89
C THR A 61 0.72 -3.21 11.91
N ALA A 62 0.57 -2.00 11.37
CA ALA A 62 -0.68 -1.26 11.27
C ALA A 62 -1.03 -1.06 9.78
N ASP A 63 -2.21 -1.53 9.35
CA ASP A 63 -2.79 -1.23 8.05
C ASP A 63 -3.90 -0.20 8.26
N LEU A 64 -3.68 1.03 7.83
CA LEU A 64 -4.61 2.15 8.09
C LEU A 64 -5.94 2.03 7.34
N TRP A 65 -6.08 1.07 6.43
CA TRP A 65 -7.34 0.80 5.76
C TRP A 65 -8.29 -0.08 6.57
N LEU A 66 -7.82 -0.70 7.66
CA LEU A 66 -8.66 -1.50 8.55
C LEU A 66 -9.72 -0.66 9.28
N ASP A 67 -9.37 0.57 9.66
CA ASP A 67 -10.31 1.56 10.20
C ASP A 67 -9.88 2.96 9.70
N LYS A 68 -10.53 3.40 8.63
CA LYS A 68 -10.20 4.66 7.95
C LYS A 68 -10.59 5.90 8.75
N ASP A 69 -11.48 5.77 9.69
CA ASP A 69 -11.95 6.88 10.51
C ASP A 69 -11.10 7.06 11.77
N HIS A 70 -10.46 5.99 12.25
CA HIS A 70 -9.71 5.96 13.51
C HIS A 70 -8.31 5.35 13.33
N PRO A 71 -7.39 5.99 12.56
CA PRO A 71 -6.05 5.47 12.33
C PRO A 71 -5.22 5.33 13.63
N GLU A 72 -5.51 6.15 14.65
CA GLU A 72 -4.91 6.06 15.97
C GLU A 72 -5.22 4.74 16.69
N ARG A 73 -6.45 4.22 16.52
CA ARG A 73 -6.86 2.93 17.08
C ARG A 73 -6.15 1.77 16.40
N VAL A 74 -5.97 1.86 15.07
CA VAL A 74 -5.26 0.84 14.30
C VAL A 74 -3.81 0.71 14.77
N ILE A 75 -3.12 1.84 14.98
CA ILE A 75 -1.74 1.84 15.46
C ILE A 75 -1.67 1.38 16.91
N ALA A 76 -2.54 1.87 17.80
CA ALA A 76 -2.60 1.43 19.18
C ALA A 76 -2.79 -0.08 19.30
N ARG A 77 -3.72 -0.64 18.53
CA ARG A 77 -3.96 -2.09 18.47
C ARG A 77 -2.74 -2.86 17.98
N ALA A 78 -2.07 -2.39 16.93
CA ALA A 78 -0.86 -3.04 16.41
C ALA A 78 0.26 -3.09 17.46
N LEU A 79 0.44 -2.00 18.23
CA LEU A 79 1.40 -1.95 19.33
C LEU A 79 1.00 -2.91 20.46
N GLN A 80 -0.26 -2.95 20.86
CA GLN A 80 -0.77 -3.89 21.87
C GLN A 80 -0.53 -5.34 21.44
N GLU A 81 -0.87 -5.71 20.22
CA GLU A 81 -0.67 -7.07 19.69
C GLU A 81 0.82 -7.46 19.72
N ALA A 82 1.72 -6.55 19.35
CA ALA A 82 3.16 -6.78 19.41
C ALA A 82 3.65 -6.97 20.86
N ILE A 83 3.22 -6.12 21.78
CA ILE A 83 3.55 -6.21 23.22
C ILE A 83 3.03 -7.53 23.80
N HIS A 84 1.84 -7.95 23.45
CA HIS A 84 1.19 -9.17 23.94
C HIS A 84 1.88 -10.44 23.44
N GLY A 85 2.35 -10.45 22.18
CA GLY A 85 3.08 -11.57 21.60
C GLY A 85 4.38 -11.93 22.33
N THR A 86 4.89 -11.06 23.21
CA THR A 86 6.11 -11.32 23.98
C THR A 86 5.89 -12.16 25.23
N GLY A 87 4.68 -12.69 25.48
CA GLY A 87 4.38 -13.53 26.66
C GLY A 87 4.36 -12.80 28.02
N PHE A 88 4.55 -11.48 28.01
CA PHE A 88 4.69 -10.65 29.21
C PHE A 88 3.36 -10.22 29.87
N VAL A 89 2.25 -10.49 29.25
CA VAL A 89 0.97 -9.79 29.48
C VAL A 89 0.24 -10.18 30.76
N ARG A 90 0.35 -11.41 31.20
CA ARG A 90 -0.48 -11.88 32.33
C ARG A 90 -0.14 -11.23 33.69
N ARG A 91 1.08 -10.70 33.85
CA ARG A 91 1.53 -10.13 35.15
C ARG A 91 1.42 -8.61 35.23
N THR A 92 1.30 -7.87 34.15
CA THR A 92 1.51 -6.41 34.19
C THR A 92 0.23 -5.59 33.99
N LEU A 93 -0.79 -6.12 33.32
CA LEU A 93 -2.13 -5.45 33.24
C LEU A 93 -2.75 -5.27 34.64
N LEU A 94 -2.44 -6.19 35.59
CA LEU A 94 -2.89 -6.09 36.97
C LEU A 94 -2.16 -5.01 37.80
N ARG A 95 -1.06 -4.43 37.29
CA ARG A 95 -0.30 -3.39 38.02
C ARG A 95 -0.68 -1.96 37.63
N PHE A 96 -1.39 -1.74 36.54
CA PHE A 96 -1.76 -0.41 36.05
C PHE A 96 -3.20 0.02 36.38
N THR A 97 -3.98 -0.83 37.01
CA THR A 97 -5.23 -0.38 37.63
C THR A 97 -4.90 0.34 38.93
N ARG A 98 -4.86 1.68 38.90
CA ARG A 98 -4.88 2.48 40.14
C ARG A 98 -6.15 2.12 40.92
N PRO A 99 -6.07 1.88 42.23
CA PRO A 99 -7.26 1.65 43.03
C PRO A 99 -8.17 2.91 42.95
N GLY A 100 -9.33 2.76 42.31
CA GLY A 100 -10.31 3.83 42.19
C GLY A 100 -10.76 4.23 40.79
N GLN A 101 -10.12 3.75 39.71
CA GLN A 101 -10.64 3.94 38.37
C GLN A 101 -11.44 2.71 37.92
N VAL A 102 -12.74 2.84 37.89
CA VAL A 102 -13.67 1.86 37.28
C VAL A 102 -13.52 1.96 35.76
N ILE A 103 -12.90 0.99 35.14
CA ILE A 103 -12.90 0.85 33.68
C ILE A 103 -14.30 0.37 33.29
N SER A 104 -15.16 1.26 32.83
CA SER A 104 -16.45 0.92 32.22
C SER A 104 -16.15 0.25 30.88
N GLY A 105 -16.42 -1.06 30.75
CA GLY A 105 -16.37 -1.74 29.47
C GLY A 105 -15.57 -3.06 29.43
N VAL A 106 -15.33 -3.72 30.56
CA VAL A 106 -14.79 -5.10 30.54
C VAL A 106 -15.95 -6.10 30.51
N ASN A 107 -16.37 -6.52 29.34
CA ASN A 107 -17.22 -7.71 29.22
C ASN A 107 -16.31 -8.95 29.21
N ALA A 108 -16.20 -9.61 30.35
CA ALA A 108 -15.56 -10.91 30.48
C ALA A 108 -16.55 -12.00 30.01
N GLY A 109 -16.47 -12.35 28.71
CA GLY A 109 -17.13 -13.56 28.19
C GLY A 109 -16.21 -14.76 28.40
N ALA A 110 -16.54 -15.64 29.32
CA ALA A 110 -15.85 -16.89 29.52
C ALA A 110 -16.28 -17.89 28.43
N GLY A 111 -15.51 -17.96 27.35
CA GLY A 111 -15.56 -19.06 26.36
C GLY A 111 -14.30 -19.90 26.49
N ALA A 112 -14.41 -21.21 26.32
CA ALA A 112 -13.37 -22.20 26.61
C ALA A 112 -12.09 -22.13 25.76
N ASP A 113 -11.95 -21.17 24.83
CA ASP A 113 -10.79 -21.03 23.94
C ASP A 113 -10.32 -19.57 23.86
N GLY A 114 -9.64 -19.11 24.89
CA GLY A 114 -8.90 -17.84 24.86
C GLY A 114 -9.73 -16.62 25.24
N VAL A 115 -9.33 -15.96 26.32
CA VAL A 115 -9.89 -14.68 26.77
C VAL A 115 -9.53 -13.60 25.75
N SER A 116 -10.45 -13.26 24.85
CA SER A 116 -10.39 -12.02 24.10
C SER A 116 -10.83 -10.89 25.01
N ILE A 117 -9.89 -10.15 25.57
CA ILE A 117 -10.20 -8.89 26.26
C ILE A 117 -10.46 -7.87 25.15
N GLY A 118 -11.73 -7.71 24.77
CA GLY A 118 -12.19 -6.59 23.98
C GLY A 118 -12.08 -5.33 24.86
N LEU A 119 -10.95 -4.63 24.79
CA LEU A 119 -10.88 -3.25 25.27
C LEU A 119 -11.68 -2.41 24.29
N ASP A 120 -12.88 -2.00 24.67
CA ASP A 120 -13.58 -0.88 24.02
C ASP A 120 -12.75 0.38 24.23
N LEU A 121 -11.90 0.70 23.26
CA LEU A 121 -11.12 1.93 23.19
C LEU A 121 -12.01 3.07 22.64
N ALA A 122 -13.20 3.22 23.18
CA ALA A 122 -14.02 4.39 22.91
C ALA A 122 -13.39 5.60 23.63
N ASP A 123 -13.10 6.62 22.88
CA ASP A 123 -12.73 8.00 23.23
C ASP A 123 -11.34 8.30 23.83
N ASP A 124 -10.57 7.34 24.37
CA ASP A 124 -9.26 7.59 25.03
C ASP A 124 -8.02 7.06 24.27
N ALA A 125 -8.16 6.64 23.01
CA ALA A 125 -7.03 6.08 22.25
C ALA A 125 -5.82 7.05 22.12
N GLY A 126 -6.06 8.34 22.19
CA GLY A 126 -5.01 9.35 22.14
C GLY A 126 -4.16 9.42 23.41
N LEU A 127 -4.72 9.12 24.59
CA LEU A 127 -3.99 9.12 25.87
C LEU A 127 -3.21 7.82 26.08
N VAL A 128 -3.69 6.72 25.49
CA VAL A 128 -3.06 5.39 25.63
C VAL A 128 -1.88 5.21 24.66
N LEU A 129 -1.89 5.88 23.52
CA LEU A 129 -0.88 5.69 22.47
C LEU A 129 0.56 6.00 22.94
N PRO A 130 0.86 7.11 23.63
CA PRO A 130 2.21 7.38 24.13
C PRO A 130 2.73 6.30 25.09
N GLU A 131 1.88 5.80 25.99
CA GLU A 131 2.25 4.74 26.93
C GLU A 131 2.53 3.41 26.23
N LEU A 132 1.70 3.05 25.25
CA LEU A 132 1.93 1.87 24.42
C LEU A 132 3.23 1.99 23.62
N PHE A 133 3.48 3.16 23.06
CA PHE A 133 4.68 3.43 22.27
C PHE A 133 5.95 3.33 23.12
N GLU A 134 5.95 3.93 24.32
CA GLU A 134 7.05 3.83 25.26
C GLU A 134 7.31 2.35 25.65
N ARG A 135 6.26 1.60 25.95
CA ARG A 135 6.38 0.20 26.30
C ARG A 135 6.88 -0.66 25.15
N PHE A 136 6.40 -0.40 23.96
CA PHE A 136 6.87 -1.08 22.73
C PHE A 136 8.37 -0.81 22.52
N SER A 137 8.81 0.43 22.71
CA SER A 137 10.22 0.83 22.65
C SER A 137 11.06 0.08 23.68
N GLN A 138 10.64 0.07 24.96
CA GLN A 138 11.34 -0.61 26.04
C GLN A 138 11.48 -2.12 25.82
N LEU A 139 10.40 -2.78 25.37
CA LEU A 139 10.40 -4.22 25.09
C LEU A 139 11.26 -4.58 23.89
N GLY A 140 11.32 -3.70 22.89
CA GLY A 140 12.15 -3.89 21.70
C GLY A 140 13.66 -3.78 21.98
N LYS A 141 14.07 -3.17 23.11
CA LYS A 141 15.48 -3.06 23.52
C LYS A 141 16.41 -2.54 22.40
N GLY A 142 15.99 -1.48 21.72
CA GLY A 142 16.70 -0.93 20.57
C GLY A 142 16.45 -1.66 19.24
N LYS A 143 15.54 -2.63 19.20
CA LYS A 143 15.10 -3.33 18.00
C LYS A 143 13.56 -3.41 17.95
N ALA A 144 12.87 -2.27 18.10
CA ALA A 144 11.45 -2.17 17.87
C ALA A 144 11.21 -1.67 16.43
N LEU A 145 10.31 -2.32 15.68
CA LEU A 145 9.97 -1.97 14.29
C LEU A 145 8.47 -1.77 14.15
N LEU A 146 8.06 -0.55 13.86
CA LEU A 146 6.68 -0.20 13.54
C LEU A 146 6.52 -0.10 12.03
N ILE A 147 5.64 -0.91 11.45
CA ILE A 147 5.30 -0.90 10.03
C ILE A 147 3.90 -0.30 9.88
N ILE A 148 3.77 0.75 9.08
CA ILE A 148 2.49 1.41 8.80
C ILE A 148 2.22 1.31 7.29
N ASP A 149 1.23 0.50 6.92
CA ASP A 149 0.78 0.35 5.54
C ASP A 149 -0.27 1.42 5.21
N GLU A 150 -0.26 1.90 3.96
CA GLU A 150 -1.13 2.96 3.42
C GLU A 150 -1.07 4.27 4.22
N VAL A 151 0.15 4.66 4.63
CA VAL A 151 0.41 5.84 5.50
C VAL A 151 -0.12 7.14 4.91
N GLN A 152 -0.23 7.27 3.57
CA GLN A 152 -0.79 8.46 2.93
C GLN A 152 -2.24 8.74 3.35
N HIS A 153 -2.92 7.75 3.93
CA HIS A 153 -4.27 7.95 4.47
C HIS A 153 -4.31 9.07 5.52
N LEU A 154 -3.25 9.24 6.30
CA LEU A 154 -3.12 10.32 7.29
C LEU A 154 -3.11 11.73 6.68
N ALA A 155 -2.86 11.86 5.36
CA ALA A 155 -2.91 13.14 4.65
C ALA A 155 -4.26 13.43 3.97
N THR A 156 -5.26 12.55 4.10
CA THR A 156 -6.54 12.69 3.41
C THR A 156 -7.48 13.67 4.10
N ARG A 157 -7.41 13.78 5.43
CA ARG A 157 -8.31 14.59 6.26
C ARG A 157 -7.54 15.50 7.22
N LYS A 158 -8.07 16.67 7.48
CA LYS A 158 -7.50 17.62 8.45
C LYS A 158 -7.55 17.10 9.89
N GLU A 159 -8.58 16.33 10.22
CA GLU A 159 -8.75 15.74 11.55
C GLU A 159 -7.55 14.87 11.96
N PHE A 160 -6.83 14.31 11.00
CA PHE A 160 -5.64 13.48 11.25
C PHE A 160 -4.35 14.29 11.47
N GLU A 161 -4.35 15.62 11.27
CA GLU A 161 -3.14 16.44 11.40
C GLU A 161 -2.53 16.37 12.81
N THR A 162 -3.38 16.49 13.84
CA THR A 162 -2.94 16.41 15.26
C THR A 162 -2.36 15.04 15.57
N PHE A 163 -3.05 13.97 15.17
CA PHE A 163 -2.58 12.61 15.35
C PHE A 163 -1.26 12.35 14.61
N THR A 164 -1.14 12.82 13.38
CA THR A 164 0.06 12.69 12.55
C THR A 164 1.27 13.41 13.19
N ALA A 165 1.05 14.60 13.76
CA ALA A 165 2.07 15.33 14.51
C ALA A 165 2.49 14.59 15.79
N THR A 166 1.53 14.04 16.52
CA THR A 166 1.79 13.21 17.71
C THR A 166 2.62 11.98 17.35
N LEU A 167 2.23 11.23 16.32
CA LEU A 167 2.97 10.06 15.85
C LEU A 167 4.41 10.41 15.47
N ARG A 168 4.62 11.52 14.75
CA ARG A 168 5.96 12.00 14.45
C ARG A 168 6.76 12.30 15.72
N THR A 169 6.17 12.98 16.69
CA THR A 169 6.84 13.32 17.95
C THR A 169 7.26 12.06 18.73
N LEU A 170 6.38 11.05 18.79
CA LEU A 170 6.68 9.76 19.44
C LEU A 170 7.85 9.05 18.74
N LEU A 171 7.82 8.99 17.40
CA LEU A 171 8.90 8.38 16.62
C LEU A 171 10.23 9.13 16.76
N GLN A 172 10.21 10.47 16.80
CA GLN A 172 11.41 11.28 17.02
C GLN A 172 11.98 11.10 18.41
N GLY A 173 11.14 11.04 19.43
CA GLY A 173 11.56 10.81 20.83
C GLY A 173 12.16 9.42 21.06
N ALA A 174 11.85 8.45 20.21
CA ALA A 174 12.33 7.07 20.32
C ALA A 174 13.39 6.71 19.26
N GLN A 175 14.06 7.72 18.67
CA GLN A 175 15.13 7.46 17.69
C GLN A 175 16.21 6.53 18.22
N GLY A 176 16.64 5.55 17.40
CA GLY A 176 17.60 4.52 17.80
C GLY A 176 17.02 3.41 18.68
N GLN A 177 15.74 3.50 19.05
CA GLN A 177 15.02 2.45 19.79
C GLN A 177 13.85 1.89 18.98
N VAL A 178 13.13 2.76 18.27
CA VAL A 178 12.02 2.42 17.38
C VAL A 178 12.36 2.85 15.98
N TYR A 179 12.27 1.92 15.08
CA TYR A 179 12.40 2.14 13.63
C TYR A 179 11.03 2.08 12.97
N ALA A 180 10.86 2.79 11.87
CA ALA A 180 9.59 2.83 11.16
C ALA A 180 9.73 2.45 9.69
N VAL A 181 8.80 1.66 9.18
CA VAL A 181 8.61 1.45 7.74
C VAL A 181 7.24 1.94 7.35
N PHE A 182 7.21 2.89 6.44
CA PHE A 182 5.98 3.42 5.87
C PHE A 182 5.80 2.86 4.47
N THR A 183 4.64 2.31 4.19
CA THR A 183 4.30 1.90 2.83
C THR A 183 3.11 2.71 2.33
N GLY A 184 3.03 2.88 1.01
CA GLY A 184 1.92 3.58 0.40
C GLY A 184 1.82 3.33 -1.09
N SER A 185 0.60 3.45 -1.60
CA SER A 185 0.28 3.22 -3.01
C SER A 185 0.13 4.51 -3.82
N SER A 186 -0.11 5.64 -3.18
CA SER A 186 -0.27 6.94 -3.82
C SER A 186 0.99 7.79 -3.72
N GLN A 187 1.63 8.08 -4.85
CA GLN A 187 2.78 9.00 -4.91
C GLN A 187 2.42 10.40 -4.44
N HIS A 188 1.25 10.89 -4.84
CA HIS A 188 0.77 12.20 -4.43
C HIS A 188 0.53 12.25 -2.91
N GLY A 189 -0.09 11.23 -2.34
CA GLY A 189 -0.31 11.12 -0.90
C GLY A 189 1.00 11.10 -0.11
N LEU A 190 1.97 10.30 -0.57
CA LEU A 190 3.29 10.26 0.05
C LEU A 190 4.06 11.57 -0.10
N ALA A 191 4.00 12.24 -1.26
CA ALA A 191 4.60 13.57 -1.43
C ALA A 191 4.01 14.60 -0.46
N ARG A 192 2.70 14.53 -0.17
CA ARG A 192 2.07 15.37 0.85
C ARG A 192 2.56 15.07 2.26
N MET A 193 2.94 13.83 2.54
CA MET A 193 3.41 13.39 3.86
C MET A 193 4.91 13.64 4.06
N PHE A 194 5.75 13.43 3.03
CA PHE A 194 7.20 13.31 3.20
C PHE A 194 8.02 14.34 2.39
N ARG A 195 7.53 14.83 1.24
CA ARG A 195 8.36 15.64 0.32
C ARG A 195 8.12 17.14 0.42
N ARG A 196 6.97 17.61 0.86
CA ARG A 196 6.68 19.06 0.97
C ARG A 196 7.26 19.62 2.26
N SER A 197 7.84 20.83 2.22
CA SER A 197 8.48 21.48 3.39
C SER A 197 7.55 21.65 4.60
N LYS A 198 6.24 21.71 4.40
CA LYS A 198 5.24 21.77 5.46
C LYS A 198 4.60 20.42 5.77
N ALA A 199 5.10 19.33 5.17
CA ALA A 199 4.55 18.00 5.38
C ALA A 199 4.86 17.50 6.80
N PRO A 200 3.93 16.76 7.44
CA PRO A 200 4.12 16.26 8.80
C PRO A 200 5.40 15.43 8.97
N PHE A 201 5.76 14.62 7.97
CA PHE A 201 6.95 13.78 7.98
C PHE A 201 8.04 14.29 7.01
N TYR A 202 8.10 15.63 6.77
CA TYR A 202 9.13 16.19 5.90
C TYR A 202 10.53 15.77 6.34
N GLN A 203 11.31 15.21 5.41
CA GLN A 203 12.65 14.67 5.65
C GLN A 203 12.74 13.61 6.79
N TYR A 204 11.66 12.94 7.11
CA TYR A 204 11.66 11.88 8.08
C TYR A 204 11.82 10.52 7.41
N GLY A 205 13.03 9.98 7.48
CA GLY A 205 13.40 8.72 6.87
C GLY A 205 13.87 8.83 5.41
N SER A 206 14.33 7.70 4.90
CA SER A 206 14.83 7.54 3.53
C SER A 206 13.76 6.91 2.65
N GLU A 207 13.66 7.38 1.42
CA GLU A 207 12.83 6.70 0.41
C GLU A 207 13.61 5.55 -0.22
N VAL A 208 13.04 4.37 -0.22
CA VAL A 208 13.62 3.17 -0.82
C VAL A 208 12.82 2.77 -2.05
N SER A 209 13.52 2.56 -3.16
CA SER A 209 12.93 2.06 -4.39
C SER A 209 12.34 0.67 -4.16
N PHE A 210 11.14 0.43 -4.68
CA PHE A 210 10.51 -0.88 -4.70
C PHE A 210 10.58 -1.43 -6.13
N PRO A 211 11.61 -2.22 -6.47
CA PRO A 211 11.83 -2.67 -7.83
C PRO A 211 10.74 -3.64 -8.27
N GLU A 212 10.41 -3.60 -9.54
CA GLU A 212 9.56 -4.63 -10.15
C GLU A 212 10.27 -5.98 -10.14
N LEU A 213 9.51 -7.06 -10.11
CA LEU A 213 10.08 -8.40 -10.27
C LEU A 213 10.51 -8.59 -11.72
N GLY A 214 11.71 -9.14 -11.90
CA GLY A 214 12.32 -9.34 -13.21
C GLY A 214 11.94 -10.67 -13.86
N MET A 215 12.76 -11.05 -14.85
CA MET A 215 12.64 -12.31 -15.57
C MET A 215 12.69 -13.53 -14.64
N GLU A 216 13.43 -13.42 -13.54
CA GLU A 216 13.59 -14.50 -12.54
C GLU A 216 12.25 -14.89 -11.90
N PHE A 217 11.34 -13.96 -11.75
CA PHE A 217 9.99 -14.25 -11.27
C PHE A 217 9.18 -15.05 -12.29
N ALA A 218 9.27 -14.69 -13.56
CA ALA A 218 8.61 -15.43 -14.64
C ALA A 218 9.21 -16.85 -14.78
N GLN A 219 10.53 -16.98 -14.66
CA GLN A 219 11.22 -18.28 -14.64
C GLN A 219 10.76 -19.15 -13.47
N HIS A 220 10.64 -18.56 -12.28
CA HIS A 220 10.16 -19.26 -11.09
C HIS A 220 8.73 -19.82 -11.29
N LEU A 221 7.79 -19.03 -11.80
CA LEU A 221 6.44 -19.50 -12.06
C LEU A 221 6.38 -20.51 -13.20
N ALA A 222 7.16 -20.33 -14.26
CA ALA A 222 7.26 -21.29 -15.37
C ALA A 222 7.79 -22.66 -14.91
N ALA A 223 8.79 -22.68 -14.04
CA ALA A 223 9.32 -23.90 -13.44
C ALA A 223 8.26 -24.63 -12.58
N LEU A 224 7.56 -23.88 -11.73
CA LEU A 224 6.47 -24.44 -10.93
C LEU A 224 5.31 -24.96 -11.78
N TYR A 225 5.01 -24.28 -12.90
CA TYR A 225 3.99 -24.73 -13.84
C TYR A 225 4.36 -26.06 -14.49
N PHE A 226 5.61 -26.19 -14.93
CA PHE A 226 6.11 -27.46 -15.49
C PHE A 226 6.09 -28.58 -14.45
N GLU A 227 6.55 -28.29 -13.23
CA GLU A 227 6.53 -29.28 -12.13
C GLU A 227 5.11 -29.79 -11.83
N ALA A 228 4.12 -28.89 -11.86
CA ALA A 228 2.74 -29.23 -11.52
C ALA A 228 1.96 -29.90 -12.66
N THR A 229 2.28 -29.59 -13.93
CA THR A 229 1.45 -30.00 -15.09
C THR A 229 2.18 -30.89 -16.09
N GLY A 230 3.51 -30.93 -16.07
CA GLY A 230 4.33 -31.50 -17.15
C GLY A 230 4.29 -30.69 -18.45
N ARG A 231 3.56 -29.56 -18.50
CA ARG A 231 3.46 -28.68 -19.67
C ARG A 231 4.47 -27.56 -19.57
N THR A 232 5.02 -27.17 -20.70
CA THR A 232 5.97 -26.05 -20.77
C THR A 232 5.22 -24.73 -20.88
N TRP A 233 5.60 -23.79 -20.02
CA TRP A 233 5.29 -22.37 -20.18
C TRP A 233 6.65 -21.65 -20.34
N ALA A 234 6.94 -21.14 -21.53
CA ALA A 234 8.23 -20.50 -21.76
C ALA A 234 8.37 -19.25 -20.87
N ALA A 235 9.47 -19.14 -20.15
CA ALA A 235 9.71 -18.02 -19.23
C ALA A 235 9.66 -16.65 -19.95
N ALA A 236 10.12 -16.59 -21.20
CA ALA A 236 10.03 -15.39 -22.03
C ALA A 236 8.58 -14.99 -22.36
N GLU A 237 7.70 -15.98 -22.62
CA GLU A 237 6.27 -15.73 -22.84
C GLU A 237 5.59 -15.29 -21.53
N ALA A 238 5.91 -15.93 -20.42
CA ALA A 238 5.43 -15.55 -19.10
C ALA A 238 5.83 -14.11 -18.76
N PHE A 239 7.06 -13.74 -19.05
CA PHE A 239 7.56 -12.38 -18.81
C PHE A 239 6.91 -11.36 -19.76
N ALA A 240 6.77 -11.69 -21.04
CA ALA A 240 6.07 -10.82 -22.01
C ALA A 240 4.61 -10.58 -21.60
N LEU A 241 3.93 -11.62 -21.13
CA LEU A 241 2.58 -11.52 -20.58
C LEU A 241 2.54 -10.64 -19.33
N TYR A 242 3.47 -10.84 -18.41
CA TYR A 242 3.64 -10.05 -17.20
C TYR A 242 3.84 -8.56 -17.52
N ALA A 243 4.70 -8.25 -18.48
CA ALA A 243 4.95 -6.89 -18.94
C ALA A 243 3.69 -6.25 -19.56
N ARG A 244 3.01 -6.95 -20.45
CA ARG A 244 1.74 -6.48 -21.06
C ARG A 244 0.64 -6.19 -20.04
N ARG A 245 0.68 -6.88 -18.88
CA ARG A 245 -0.28 -6.72 -17.78
C ARG A 245 0.21 -5.75 -16.70
N GLY A 246 1.09 -4.81 -17.05
CA GLY A 246 1.54 -3.75 -16.15
C GLY A 246 2.45 -4.23 -15.01
N MET A 247 3.18 -5.32 -15.20
CA MET A 247 4.10 -5.87 -14.19
C MET A 247 3.42 -6.12 -12.84
N MET A 248 2.22 -6.73 -12.86
CA MET A 248 1.44 -7.06 -11.66
C MET A 248 1.64 -8.53 -11.25
N PRO A 249 2.39 -8.83 -10.16
CA PRO A 249 2.66 -10.22 -9.75
C PRO A 249 1.40 -11.03 -9.44
N LYS A 250 0.37 -10.41 -8.87
CA LYS A 250 -0.91 -11.06 -8.59
C LYS A 250 -1.49 -11.71 -9.86
N HIS A 251 -1.43 -11.01 -10.98
CA HIS A 251 -1.99 -11.44 -12.27
C HIS A 251 -1.37 -12.73 -12.75
N LEU A 252 -0.03 -12.75 -12.83
CA LEU A 252 0.68 -13.93 -13.32
C LEU A 252 0.44 -15.15 -12.42
N ARG A 253 0.32 -14.92 -11.10
CA ARG A 253 -0.03 -15.96 -10.13
C ARG A 253 -1.46 -16.48 -10.29
N GLU A 254 -2.40 -15.61 -10.62
CA GLU A 254 -3.80 -15.99 -10.87
C GLU A 254 -3.92 -16.80 -12.16
N ILE A 255 -3.20 -16.42 -13.22
CA ILE A 255 -3.13 -17.21 -14.46
C ILE A 255 -2.59 -18.61 -14.16
N TYR A 256 -1.50 -18.71 -13.40
CA TYR A 256 -0.96 -19.99 -12.96
C TYR A 256 -2.01 -20.81 -12.22
N ASN A 257 -2.65 -20.25 -11.21
CA ASN A 257 -3.66 -20.96 -10.40
C ASN A 257 -4.84 -21.43 -11.25
N LEU A 258 -5.36 -20.56 -12.12
CA LEU A 258 -6.51 -20.87 -12.96
C LEU A 258 -6.19 -21.95 -13.99
N SER A 259 -4.98 -21.88 -14.59
CA SER A 259 -4.50 -22.92 -15.51
C SER A 259 -4.44 -24.30 -14.85
N LEU A 260 -4.06 -24.37 -13.56
CA LEU A 260 -3.99 -25.62 -12.81
C LEU A 260 -5.39 -26.11 -12.38
N THR A 261 -6.18 -25.23 -11.80
CA THR A 261 -7.45 -25.64 -11.16
C THR A 261 -8.54 -25.98 -12.17
N GLN A 262 -8.51 -25.34 -13.34
CA GLN A 262 -9.50 -25.54 -14.42
C GLN A 262 -8.92 -26.24 -15.65
N ASN A 263 -7.65 -26.66 -15.58
CA ASN A 263 -6.94 -27.34 -16.67
C ASN A 263 -6.96 -26.54 -18.01
N LEU A 264 -6.89 -25.22 -17.90
CA LEU A 264 -6.89 -24.31 -19.05
C LEU A 264 -5.48 -24.14 -19.62
N SER A 265 -5.39 -23.71 -20.89
CA SER A 265 -4.17 -23.13 -21.42
C SER A 265 -3.87 -21.79 -20.75
N VAL A 266 -2.60 -21.38 -20.76
CA VAL A 266 -2.18 -20.07 -20.22
C VAL A 266 -2.95 -18.92 -20.92
N ALA A 267 -3.16 -19.02 -22.22
CA ALA A 267 -3.88 -18.00 -23.00
C ALA A 267 -5.37 -17.87 -22.60
N GLU A 268 -6.05 -18.98 -22.35
CA GLU A 268 -7.42 -18.99 -21.86
C GLU A 268 -7.50 -18.43 -20.44
N ALA A 269 -6.60 -18.85 -19.56
CA ALA A 269 -6.51 -18.37 -18.20
C ALA A 269 -6.24 -16.84 -18.18
N ASP A 270 -5.34 -16.34 -19.02
CA ASP A 270 -5.06 -14.90 -19.13
C ASP A 270 -6.31 -14.10 -19.51
N LYS A 271 -7.09 -14.57 -20.50
CA LYS A 271 -8.32 -13.89 -20.90
C LYS A 271 -9.32 -13.79 -19.74
N ILE A 272 -9.50 -14.88 -18.97
CA ILE A 272 -10.44 -14.93 -17.85
C ILE A 272 -9.95 -14.02 -16.72
N VAL A 273 -8.67 -14.13 -16.33
CA VAL A 273 -8.11 -13.30 -15.25
C VAL A 273 -8.17 -11.82 -15.61
N TRP A 274 -7.90 -11.49 -16.88
CA TRP A 274 -7.97 -10.11 -17.35
C TRP A 274 -9.40 -9.57 -17.29
N ALA A 275 -10.38 -10.32 -17.82
CA ALA A 275 -11.79 -9.93 -17.76
C ALA A 275 -12.25 -9.72 -16.31
N SER A 276 -11.92 -10.65 -15.40
CA SER A 276 -12.25 -10.53 -13.98
C SER A 276 -11.65 -9.27 -13.34
N MET A 277 -10.41 -8.94 -13.68
CA MET A 277 -9.79 -7.72 -13.15
C MET A 277 -10.44 -6.44 -13.64
N LEU A 278 -10.92 -6.43 -14.87
CA LEU A 278 -11.66 -5.29 -15.43
C LEU A 278 -13.01 -5.14 -14.71
N ASP A 279 -13.70 -6.24 -14.46
CA ASP A 279 -14.98 -6.25 -13.75
C ASP A 279 -14.82 -5.89 -12.26
N GLU A 280 -13.84 -6.48 -11.55
CA GLU A 280 -13.55 -6.15 -10.16
C GLU A 280 -13.21 -4.67 -9.96
N GLY A 281 -12.55 -4.05 -10.92
CA GLY A 281 -12.16 -2.64 -10.87
C GLY A 281 -13.34 -1.69 -11.06
N GLN A 282 -14.50 -2.17 -11.57
CA GLN A 282 -15.64 -1.32 -11.95
C GLN A 282 -15.22 -0.08 -12.77
N PHE A 283 -14.16 -0.26 -13.58
CA PHE A 283 -13.51 0.87 -14.25
C PHE A 283 -14.45 1.53 -15.28
N ALA A 284 -15.29 0.76 -15.97
CA ALA A 284 -16.29 1.30 -16.87
C ALA A 284 -17.22 2.26 -16.14
N THR A 285 -17.86 1.78 -15.06
CA THR A 285 -18.78 2.59 -14.26
C THR A 285 -18.06 3.80 -13.63
N LEU A 286 -16.82 3.62 -13.19
CA LEU A 286 -16.01 4.72 -12.65
C LEU A 286 -15.80 5.81 -13.71
N ILE A 287 -15.34 5.44 -14.90
CA ILE A 287 -15.05 6.39 -16.00
C ILE A 287 -16.34 7.08 -16.45
N GLU A 288 -17.44 6.33 -16.63
CA GLU A 288 -18.74 6.89 -16.99
C GLU A 288 -19.27 7.90 -15.98
N SER A 289 -18.94 7.72 -14.69
CA SER A 289 -19.33 8.65 -13.64
C SER A 289 -18.55 9.96 -13.63
N LEU A 290 -17.40 10.01 -14.32
CA LEU A 290 -16.56 11.21 -14.35
C LEU A 290 -17.12 12.28 -15.29
N PRO A 291 -16.96 13.58 -14.99
CA PRO A 291 -17.24 14.66 -15.92
C PRO A 291 -16.48 14.47 -17.24
N PRO A 292 -17.07 14.87 -18.40
CA PRO A 292 -16.41 14.70 -19.71
C PRO A 292 -14.99 15.28 -19.80
N LEU A 293 -14.73 16.43 -19.17
CA LEU A 293 -13.39 17.02 -19.10
C LEU A 293 -12.40 16.12 -18.33
N ASP A 294 -12.85 15.48 -17.26
CA ASP A 294 -12.01 14.62 -16.44
C ASP A 294 -11.64 13.34 -17.22
N GLN A 295 -12.60 12.76 -17.97
CA GLN A 295 -12.34 11.62 -18.87
C GLN A 295 -11.33 11.98 -19.96
N ALA A 296 -11.51 13.11 -20.61
CA ALA A 296 -10.61 13.58 -21.67
C ALA A 296 -9.18 13.87 -21.14
N LEU A 297 -9.05 14.36 -19.89
CA LEU A 297 -7.76 14.56 -19.26
C LEU A 297 -7.05 13.24 -18.91
N LEU A 298 -7.79 12.19 -18.54
CA LEU A 298 -7.19 10.85 -18.36
C LEU A 298 -6.56 10.34 -19.67
N VAL A 299 -7.25 10.53 -20.81
CA VAL A 299 -6.67 10.22 -22.13
C VAL A 299 -5.42 11.05 -22.39
N GLY A 300 -5.45 12.35 -22.12
CA GLY A 300 -4.29 13.24 -22.30
C GLY A 300 -3.09 12.84 -21.43
N ILE A 301 -3.34 12.30 -20.24
CA ILE A 301 -2.29 11.77 -19.36
C ILE A 301 -1.68 10.50 -19.96
N LEU A 302 -2.51 9.60 -20.47
CA LEU A 302 -2.06 8.35 -21.12
C LEU A 302 -1.20 8.61 -22.37
N THR A 303 -1.52 9.67 -23.12
CA THR A 303 -0.82 10.05 -24.35
C THR A 303 0.30 11.07 -24.12
N ASN A 304 0.63 11.37 -22.84
CA ASN A 304 1.66 12.33 -22.45
C ASN A 304 1.48 13.73 -23.06
N GLU A 305 0.24 14.19 -23.17
CA GLU A 305 -0.08 15.52 -23.70
C GLU A 305 0.30 16.65 -22.73
N SER A 306 0.65 17.80 -23.30
CA SER A 306 0.86 19.03 -22.54
C SER A 306 -0.48 19.63 -22.11
N LEU A 307 -1.06 19.15 -21.00
CA LEU A 307 -2.44 19.42 -20.58
C LEU A 307 -2.83 20.88 -20.48
N PHE A 308 -1.88 21.78 -20.25
CA PHE A 308 -2.10 23.23 -20.10
C PHE A 308 -1.80 24.01 -21.40
N SER A 309 -1.30 23.37 -22.46
CA SER A 309 -1.02 24.07 -23.72
C SER A 309 -2.31 24.59 -24.36
N ALA A 310 -2.23 25.70 -25.07
CA ALA A 310 -3.38 26.27 -25.77
C ALA A 310 -3.93 25.33 -26.85
N ASP A 311 -3.02 24.65 -27.57
CA ASP A 311 -3.38 23.71 -28.64
C ASP A 311 -4.10 22.49 -28.11
N TYR A 312 -3.63 21.88 -27.01
CA TYR A 312 -4.30 20.76 -26.39
C TYR A 312 -5.69 21.15 -25.85
N ARG A 313 -5.80 22.28 -25.17
CA ARG A 313 -7.09 22.76 -24.66
C ARG A 313 -8.09 23.07 -25.78
N LYS A 314 -7.62 23.54 -26.95
CA LYS A 314 -8.47 23.73 -28.12
C LYS A 314 -9.01 22.39 -28.62
N ARG A 315 -8.13 21.39 -28.81
CA ARG A 315 -8.56 20.01 -29.19
C ARG A 315 -9.55 19.42 -28.17
N LEU A 316 -9.31 19.64 -26.87
CA LEU A 316 -10.27 19.23 -25.84
C LEU A 316 -11.64 19.88 -26.06
N GLY A 317 -11.69 21.19 -26.38
CA GLY A 317 -12.93 21.88 -26.65
C GLY A 317 -13.72 21.27 -27.80
N ASP A 318 -13.04 20.90 -28.88
CA ASP A 318 -13.66 20.26 -30.05
C ASP A 318 -14.29 18.89 -29.72
N GLY A 319 -13.76 18.17 -28.73
CA GLY A 319 -14.26 16.87 -28.26
C GLY A 319 -15.24 16.93 -27.09
N LEU A 320 -15.37 18.08 -26.43
CA LEU A 320 -16.27 18.21 -25.29
C LEU A 320 -17.71 18.53 -25.72
N PRO A 321 -18.75 18.10 -24.97
CA PRO A 321 -20.15 18.41 -25.27
C PRO A 321 -20.45 19.91 -25.34
N SER A 322 -19.66 20.74 -24.70
CA SER A 322 -19.80 22.20 -24.72
C SER A 322 -19.28 22.85 -26.01
N GLY A 323 -18.42 22.16 -26.76
CA GLY A 323 -17.72 22.74 -27.92
C GLY A 323 -16.77 23.89 -27.58
N ILE A 324 -16.48 24.11 -26.27
CA ILE A 324 -15.69 25.26 -25.80
C ILE A 324 -14.38 24.75 -25.17
N ALA A 325 -13.27 25.37 -25.58
CA ALA A 325 -11.95 25.06 -25.02
C ALA A 325 -11.91 25.37 -23.50
N PRO A 326 -11.54 24.41 -22.67
CA PRO A 326 -11.47 24.62 -21.23
C PRO A 326 -10.36 25.63 -20.87
N THR A 327 -10.62 26.47 -19.89
CA THR A 327 -9.60 27.37 -19.33
C THR A 327 -8.57 26.60 -18.53
N SER A 328 -7.39 27.15 -18.31
CA SER A 328 -6.34 26.55 -17.46
C SER A 328 -6.85 26.30 -16.02
N ALA A 329 -7.72 27.17 -15.52
CA ALA A 329 -8.34 27.00 -14.19
C ALA A 329 -9.29 25.78 -14.14
N GLN A 330 -10.06 25.54 -15.20
CA GLN A 330 -10.93 24.37 -15.31
C GLN A 330 -10.12 23.06 -15.41
N VAL A 331 -9.06 23.05 -16.23
CA VAL A 331 -8.12 21.90 -16.29
C VAL A 331 -7.51 21.65 -14.91
N GLN A 332 -7.02 22.67 -14.22
CA GLN A 332 -6.45 22.52 -12.89
C GLN A 332 -7.47 22.00 -11.87
N SER A 333 -8.72 22.44 -11.95
CA SER A 333 -9.80 21.98 -11.05
C SER A 333 -10.15 20.53 -11.33
N ALA A 334 -10.19 20.10 -12.57
CA ALA A 334 -10.41 18.72 -13.00
C ALA A 334 -9.28 17.79 -12.51
N LEU A 335 -8.02 18.19 -12.73
CA LEU A 335 -6.86 17.44 -12.21
C LEU A 335 -6.89 17.30 -10.69
N LYS A 336 -7.31 18.33 -9.95
CA LYS A 336 -7.49 18.23 -8.49
C LYS A 336 -8.60 17.24 -8.09
N ARG A 337 -9.69 17.14 -8.87
CA ARG A 337 -10.74 16.14 -8.62
C ARG A 337 -10.21 14.73 -8.84
N LEU A 338 -9.55 14.49 -9.98
CA LEU A 338 -8.93 13.20 -10.30
C LEU A 338 -7.88 12.78 -9.26
N GLN A 339 -7.08 13.73 -8.76
CA GLN A 339 -6.15 13.46 -7.66
C GLN A 339 -6.84 13.11 -6.34
N ARG A 340 -7.92 13.81 -5.98
CA ARG A 340 -8.68 13.50 -4.76
C ARG A 340 -9.33 12.13 -4.84
N ALA A 341 -9.71 11.72 -6.04
CA ALA A 341 -10.23 10.39 -6.32
C ALA A 341 -9.12 9.32 -6.39
N GLU A 342 -7.84 9.69 -6.18
CA GLU A 342 -6.68 8.80 -6.27
C GLU A 342 -6.53 8.10 -7.62
N LEU A 343 -7.03 8.71 -8.70
CA LEU A 343 -6.93 8.16 -10.07
C LEU A 343 -5.61 8.56 -10.73
N ILE A 344 -5.10 9.76 -10.41
CA ILE A 344 -3.86 10.29 -10.99
C ILE A 344 -2.91 10.80 -9.92
N GLY A 345 -1.61 10.65 -10.19
CA GLY A 345 -0.51 11.21 -9.40
C GLY A 345 0.28 12.26 -10.19
N ASN A 346 0.94 13.16 -9.47
CA ASN A 346 1.89 14.11 -10.04
C ASN A 346 3.30 13.66 -9.66
N LEU A 347 4.09 13.25 -10.64
CA LEU A 347 5.42 12.66 -10.43
C LEU A 347 6.47 13.71 -10.10
N ASP A 348 6.56 14.80 -10.90
CA ASP A 348 7.42 15.98 -10.66
C ASP A 348 7.01 17.09 -11.64
N HIS A 349 6.99 18.36 -11.15
CA HIS A 349 6.83 19.62 -11.92
C HIS A 349 6.00 19.55 -13.22
N GLY A 350 4.82 18.92 -13.19
CA GLY A 350 3.87 18.93 -14.31
C GLY A 350 3.69 17.61 -15.05
N SER A 351 4.41 16.54 -14.70
CA SER A 351 4.13 15.21 -15.24
C SER A 351 3.09 14.48 -14.41
N TRP A 352 2.08 13.95 -15.09
CA TRP A 352 0.96 13.24 -14.50
C TRP A 352 1.02 11.77 -14.89
N SER A 353 0.59 10.89 -13.99
CA SER A 353 0.47 9.46 -14.25
C SER A 353 -0.82 8.90 -13.65
N ILE A 354 -1.30 7.79 -14.20
CA ILE A 354 -2.37 7.02 -13.60
C ILE A 354 -1.80 6.26 -12.38
N GLU A 355 -2.49 6.32 -11.24
CA GLU A 355 -2.02 5.69 -9.99
C GLU A 355 -2.23 4.17 -9.95
N ASP A 356 -3.27 3.67 -10.61
CA ASP A 356 -3.58 2.23 -10.69
C ASP A 356 -3.22 1.67 -12.07
N SER A 357 -2.26 0.74 -12.11
CA SER A 357 -1.81 0.14 -13.37
C SER A 357 -2.89 -0.71 -14.07
N ALA A 358 -3.89 -1.22 -13.35
CA ALA A 358 -5.01 -1.91 -13.98
C ALA A 358 -5.97 -0.91 -14.62
N LEU A 359 -6.22 0.23 -13.96
CA LEU A 359 -6.98 1.33 -14.57
C LEU A 359 -6.26 1.86 -15.80
N GLU A 360 -4.94 2.07 -15.74
CA GLU A 360 -4.14 2.48 -16.89
C GLU A 360 -4.30 1.52 -18.07
N SER A 361 -4.16 0.22 -17.80
CA SER A 361 -4.31 -0.82 -18.84
C SER A 361 -5.74 -0.86 -19.41
N TYR A 362 -6.75 -0.69 -18.54
CA TYR A 362 -8.14 -0.57 -18.97
C TYR A 362 -8.34 0.65 -19.92
N LEU A 363 -7.84 1.81 -19.51
CA LEU A 363 -8.00 3.05 -20.29
C LEU A 363 -7.28 2.98 -21.63
N ARG A 364 -6.09 2.39 -21.70
CA ARG A 364 -5.37 2.17 -22.97
C ARG A 364 -6.23 1.36 -23.92
N ARG A 365 -6.78 0.25 -23.45
CA ARG A 365 -7.64 -0.60 -24.26
C ARG A 365 -8.96 0.06 -24.65
N ALA A 366 -9.66 0.67 -23.70
CA ALA A 366 -11.01 1.19 -23.92
C ALA A 366 -11.05 2.50 -24.71
N LEU A 367 -9.99 3.34 -24.60
CA LEU A 367 -10.00 4.71 -25.11
C LEU A 367 -9.00 4.95 -26.24
N LEU A 368 -8.00 4.10 -26.41
CA LEU A 368 -6.99 4.26 -27.47
C LEU A 368 -7.09 3.19 -28.58
N ASP A 369 -8.12 2.32 -28.56
CA ASP A 369 -8.30 1.21 -29.51
C ASP A 369 -7.02 0.34 -29.68
N GLU A 370 -6.22 0.22 -28.62
CA GLU A 370 -5.06 -0.68 -28.61
C GLU A 370 -5.50 -2.16 -28.46
N ASP A 371 -6.59 -2.52 -29.17
CA ASP A 371 -7.08 -3.87 -29.30
C ASP A 371 -6.62 -4.43 -30.63
N GLN A 372 -5.38 -4.78 -30.77
CA GLN A 372 -4.98 -5.80 -31.74
C GLN A 372 -3.71 -6.50 -31.27
N ASP A 373 -3.92 -7.77 -30.98
CA ASP A 373 -3.05 -8.94 -30.86
C ASP A 373 -2.79 -9.48 -29.45
#